data_da636d2c679b14bd9ef6f019092b68f1
#
_entry.id   da636d2c679b14bd9ef6f019092b68f1
#
_cell.length_a   1.000
_cell.length_b   1.000
_cell.length_c   1.000
_cell.angle_alpha   90.00
_cell.angle_beta   90.00
_cell.angle_gamma   90.00
#
_symmetry.space_group_name_H-M   'P 1'
#
loop_
_entity.id
_entity.type
_entity.pdbx_description
1 polymer ?
#
loop_
_entity_poly.entity_id
_entity_poly.type
_entity_poly.pdbx_seq_one_letter_code
_entity_poly.pdbx_strand_id
1 'polypeptide(L)'
;MRVLVTGAGGFVGSRVMRMLAGQYELHPLPKGIAAGNPDAVLREVARVQPDMILHTAAISDTGYCQQHPEESYRSNVVLPLALAKTGVRLVAFSSDQVYTGLGGSTPFTEDAPLQPSNVYGQHKREMEQRVLDAAPNAVLLRATWMYDFAGDGLPLRGNLPLNLLRAAQAGEELGFSARDFRGITWVRDAVQNLPAAMQLPGGVYNFGCENPLDMWQTAQEFCKILNVAPKLMRQDWQRCLAMDTAKAQRGGVVFADTVQAFRQCVEQCRHR
;
A
#
# COMPACT_ATOMS: atom_id res chain seq x y z
N MET A 1 17.42 0.25 -16.92
CA MET A 1 15.97 0.09 -17.10
C MET A 1 15.30 1.39 -16.73
N ARG A 2 14.52 1.96 -17.65
CA ARG A 2 13.73 3.19 -17.45
C ARG A 2 12.38 2.83 -16.82
N VAL A 3 12.06 3.47 -15.70
CA VAL A 3 10.81 3.22 -14.97
C VAL A 3 10.03 4.52 -14.86
N LEU A 4 8.84 4.56 -15.44
CA LEU A 4 7.90 5.66 -15.25
C LEU A 4 7.18 5.47 -13.91
N VAL A 5 7.30 6.44 -12.99
CA VAL A 5 6.70 6.37 -11.65
C VAL A 5 5.52 7.33 -11.58
N THR A 6 4.31 6.81 -11.43
CA THR A 6 3.14 7.64 -11.13
C THR A 6 3.03 7.86 -9.62
N GLY A 7 2.49 9.00 -9.22
CA GLY A 7 2.43 9.31 -7.78
C GLY A 7 3.80 9.55 -7.13
N ALA A 8 4.82 9.92 -7.91
CA ALA A 8 6.20 10.14 -7.45
C ALA A 8 6.34 11.14 -6.29
N GLY A 9 5.44 12.10 -6.13
CA GLY A 9 5.39 13.03 -5.01
C GLY A 9 4.52 12.55 -3.83
N GLY A 10 3.94 11.35 -3.90
CA GLY A 10 3.10 10.77 -2.85
C GLY A 10 3.90 10.02 -1.78
N PHE A 11 3.17 9.42 -0.82
CA PHE A 11 3.77 8.71 0.30
C PHE A 11 4.69 7.57 -0.12
N VAL A 12 4.24 6.67 -0.99
CA VAL A 12 5.07 5.56 -1.50
C VAL A 12 6.02 6.05 -2.58
N GLY A 13 5.51 6.79 -3.58
CA GLY A 13 6.29 7.18 -4.74
C GLY A 13 7.52 8.03 -4.42
N SER A 14 7.46 8.91 -3.41
CA SER A 14 8.62 9.72 -3.01
C SER A 14 9.76 8.87 -2.42
N ARG A 15 9.43 7.77 -1.72
CA ARG A 15 10.42 6.80 -1.22
C ARG A 15 10.99 5.97 -2.37
N VAL A 16 10.16 5.58 -3.35
CA VAL A 16 10.63 4.95 -4.60
C VAL A 16 11.65 5.84 -5.28
N MET A 17 11.31 7.11 -5.53
CA MET A 17 12.21 8.07 -6.18
C MET A 17 13.54 8.24 -5.47
N ARG A 18 13.52 8.18 -4.13
CA ARG A 18 14.73 8.34 -3.32
C ARG A 18 15.57 7.07 -3.20
N MET A 19 14.90 5.94 -2.91
CA MET A 19 15.62 4.71 -2.55
C MET A 19 16.09 3.90 -3.76
N LEU A 20 15.39 4.02 -4.90
CA LEU A 20 15.68 3.24 -6.10
C LEU A 20 16.40 4.04 -7.19
N ALA A 21 16.70 5.33 -6.98
CA ALA A 21 17.37 6.19 -7.96
C ALA A 21 18.76 5.68 -8.39
N GLY A 22 19.47 4.93 -7.54
CA GLY A 22 20.77 4.33 -7.89
C GLY A 22 20.66 3.02 -8.68
N GLN A 23 19.47 2.42 -8.75
CA GLN A 23 19.23 1.11 -9.39
C GLN A 23 18.52 1.24 -10.74
N TYR A 24 17.68 2.27 -10.89
CA TYR A 24 16.81 2.49 -12.07
C TYR A 24 16.90 3.94 -12.53
N GLU A 25 16.69 4.15 -13.81
CA GLU A 25 16.44 5.47 -14.39
C GLU A 25 14.96 5.83 -14.17
N LEU A 26 14.68 6.57 -13.08
CA LEU A 26 13.33 6.87 -12.64
C LEU A 26 12.80 8.17 -13.27
N HIS A 27 11.66 8.08 -13.94
CA HIS A 27 10.96 9.20 -14.56
C HIS A 27 9.64 9.45 -13.81
N PRO A 28 9.50 10.58 -13.07
CA PRO A 28 8.24 10.90 -12.42
C PRO A 28 7.18 11.32 -13.44
N LEU A 29 5.97 10.76 -13.34
CA LEU A 29 4.82 11.31 -14.06
C LEU A 29 4.45 12.67 -13.43
N PRO A 30 4.41 13.77 -14.22
CA PRO A 30 4.10 15.10 -13.69
C PRO A 30 2.75 15.15 -12.98
N LYS A 31 2.68 15.94 -11.88
CA LYS A 31 1.40 16.20 -11.18
C LYS A 31 0.40 16.86 -12.14
N GLY A 32 -0.86 16.47 -12.04
CA GLY A 32 -1.94 17.01 -12.87
C GLY A 32 -2.20 16.25 -14.17
N ILE A 33 -1.23 15.48 -14.68
CA ILE A 33 -1.47 14.62 -15.85
C ILE A 33 -2.32 13.41 -15.48
N ALA A 34 -2.14 12.88 -14.27
CA ALA A 34 -2.64 11.57 -13.87
C ALA A 34 -4.15 11.50 -13.63
N ALA A 35 -4.77 12.55 -13.10
CA ALA A 35 -6.11 12.41 -12.48
C ALA A 35 -7.29 12.65 -13.42
N GLY A 36 -7.09 13.08 -14.65
CA GLY A 36 -8.24 13.50 -15.48
C GLY A 36 -8.10 13.32 -16.98
N ASN A 37 -6.92 13.00 -17.49
CA ASN A 37 -6.71 12.95 -18.94
C ASN A 37 -5.86 11.72 -19.34
N PRO A 38 -6.48 10.57 -19.68
CA PRO A 38 -5.76 9.39 -20.16
C PRO A 38 -4.84 9.68 -21.34
N ASP A 39 -5.24 10.56 -22.27
CA ASP A 39 -4.42 10.88 -23.44
C ASP A 39 -3.13 11.63 -23.05
N ALA A 40 -3.17 12.45 -22.00
CA ALA A 40 -1.96 13.09 -21.49
C ALA A 40 -0.99 12.07 -20.87
N VAL A 41 -1.53 11.05 -20.18
CA VAL A 41 -0.74 9.92 -19.67
C VAL A 41 -0.10 9.16 -20.82
N LEU A 42 -0.85 8.84 -21.87
CA LEU A 42 -0.34 8.12 -23.05
C LEU A 42 0.75 8.91 -23.77
N ARG A 43 0.59 10.23 -23.93
CA ARG A 43 1.65 11.09 -24.50
C ARG A 43 2.92 11.06 -23.67
N GLU A 44 2.80 11.05 -22.34
CA GLU A 44 3.97 11.01 -21.48
C GLU A 44 4.67 9.64 -21.52
N VAL A 45 3.92 8.54 -21.58
CA VAL A 45 4.48 7.19 -21.81
C VAL A 45 5.22 7.14 -23.14
N ALA A 46 4.62 7.69 -24.21
CA ALA A 46 5.26 7.74 -25.52
C ALA A 46 6.54 8.61 -25.53
N ARG A 47 6.56 9.71 -24.76
CA ARG A 47 7.73 10.60 -24.63
C ARG A 47 8.88 9.94 -23.88
N VAL A 48 8.57 9.27 -22.75
CA VAL A 48 9.57 8.64 -21.88
C VAL A 48 10.05 7.31 -22.44
N GLN A 49 9.20 6.60 -23.16
CA GLN A 49 9.45 5.22 -23.64
C GLN A 49 9.99 4.31 -22.52
N PRO A 50 9.25 4.15 -21.41
CA PRO A 50 9.73 3.37 -20.29
C PRO A 50 9.72 1.87 -20.58
N ASP A 51 10.66 1.15 -19.99
CA ASP A 51 10.67 -0.31 -20.00
C ASP A 51 9.59 -0.88 -19.05
N MET A 52 9.21 -0.09 -18.01
CA MET A 52 8.23 -0.46 -17.00
C MET A 52 7.52 0.78 -16.44
N ILE A 53 6.26 0.59 -16.03
CA ILE A 53 5.49 1.57 -15.28
C ILE A 53 5.31 1.05 -13.85
N LEU A 54 5.74 1.85 -12.86
CA LEU A 54 5.44 1.63 -11.45
C LEU A 54 4.35 2.60 -11.01
N HIS A 55 3.14 2.06 -10.83
CA HIS A 55 1.96 2.85 -10.51
C HIS A 55 1.71 2.89 -9.00
N THR A 56 2.10 4.01 -8.37
CA THR A 56 1.87 4.27 -6.93
C THR A 56 0.82 5.36 -6.68
N ALA A 57 0.30 5.99 -7.73
CA ALA A 57 -0.75 7.00 -7.60
C ALA A 57 -2.09 6.35 -7.19
N ALA A 58 -2.72 6.88 -6.18
CA ALA A 58 -4.05 6.47 -5.75
C ALA A 58 -4.69 7.53 -4.85
N ILE A 59 -6.00 7.61 -4.84
CA ILE A 59 -6.77 8.17 -3.74
C ILE A 59 -7.05 7.00 -2.80
N SER A 60 -6.36 6.95 -1.64
CA SER A 60 -6.38 5.78 -0.75
C SER A 60 -7.05 6.04 0.61
N ASP A 61 -7.56 7.24 0.83
CA ASP A 61 -8.43 7.53 1.97
C ASP A 61 -9.83 6.94 1.71
N THR A 62 -10.21 5.96 2.50
CA THR A 62 -11.47 5.22 2.33
C THR A 62 -12.69 6.10 2.59
N GLY A 63 -12.60 7.05 3.54
CA GLY A 63 -13.66 8.01 3.84
C GLY A 63 -13.84 9.00 2.68
N TYR A 64 -12.74 9.53 2.15
CA TYR A 64 -12.78 10.40 0.97
C TYR A 64 -13.35 9.68 -0.25
N CYS A 65 -12.93 8.45 -0.52
CA CYS A 65 -13.46 7.65 -1.64
C CYS A 65 -14.96 7.41 -1.52
N GLN A 66 -15.47 7.23 -0.29
CA GLN A 66 -16.90 7.05 -0.03
C GLN A 66 -17.69 8.33 -0.34
N GLN A 67 -17.13 9.49 -0.05
CA GLN A 67 -17.76 10.80 -0.30
C GLN A 67 -17.60 11.27 -1.75
N HIS A 68 -16.52 10.84 -2.43
CA HIS A 68 -16.16 11.25 -3.79
C HIS A 68 -15.93 10.03 -4.71
N PRO A 69 -16.95 9.18 -4.94
CA PRO A 69 -16.79 7.91 -5.65
C PRO A 69 -16.33 8.07 -7.10
N GLU A 70 -16.77 9.11 -7.81
CA GLU A 70 -16.36 9.37 -9.20
C GLU A 70 -14.87 9.75 -9.30
N GLU A 71 -14.39 10.59 -8.41
CA GLU A 71 -12.97 10.98 -8.39
C GLU A 71 -12.10 9.79 -8.01
N SER A 72 -12.54 9.02 -7.00
CA SER A 72 -11.92 7.75 -6.63
C SER A 72 -11.88 6.78 -7.81
N TYR A 73 -12.95 6.66 -8.58
CA TYR A 73 -13.01 5.78 -9.75
C TYR A 73 -12.01 6.19 -10.83
N ARG A 74 -11.96 7.50 -11.16
CA ARG A 74 -11.00 8.03 -12.15
C ARG A 74 -9.56 7.72 -11.76
N SER A 75 -9.21 7.94 -10.49
CA SER A 75 -7.85 7.72 -9.99
C SER A 75 -7.51 6.24 -9.83
N ASN A 76 -8.43 5.44 -9.29
CA ASN A 76 -8.14 4.07 -8.86
C ASN A 76 -8.50 2.99 -9.88
N VAL A 77 -9.29 3.32 -10.93
CA VAL A 77 -9.68 2.38 -11.99
C VAL A 77 -9.28 2.88 -13.38
N VAL A 78 -9.72 4.09 -13.76
CA VAL A 78 -9.52 4.58 -15.14
C VAL A 78 -8.04 4.78 -15.45
N LEU A 79 -7.30 5.43 -14.55
CA LEU A 79 -5.89 5.70 -14.74
C LEU A 79 -5.04 4.41 -14.87
N PRO A 80 -5.08 3.46 -13.92
CA PRO A 80 -4.28 2.23 -14.07
C PRO A 80 -4.70 1.39 -15.28
N LEU A 81 -5.97 1.40 -15.67
CA LEU A 81 -6.42 0.75 -16.91
C LEU A 81 -5.83 1.43 -18.16
N ALA A 82 -5.76 2.76 -18.20
CA ALA A 82 -5.13 3.48 -19.29
C ALA A 82 -3.63 3.13 -19.39
N LEU A 83 -2.94 3.03 -18.25
CA LEU A 83 -1.54 2.59 -18.20
C LEU A 83 -1.37 1.15 -18.69
N ALA A 84 -2.24 0.23 -18.30
CA ALA A 84 -2.23 -1.17 -18.75
C ALA A 84 -2.35 -1.29 -20.27
N LYS A 85 -3.20 -0.46 -20.88
CA LYS A 85 -3.43 -0.43 -22.34
C LYS A 85 -2.26 0.10 -23.17
N THR A 86 -1.21 0.65 -22.54
CA THR A 86 0.00 1.10 -23.26
C THR A 86 0.85 -0.05 -23.79
N GLY A 87 0.62 -1.29 -23.31
CA GLY A 87 1.46 -2.44 -23.60
C GLY A 87 2.79 -2.47 -22.84
N VAL A 88 3.14 -1.41 -22.12
CA VAL A 88 4.32 -1.36 -21.23
C VAL A 88 4.05 -2.20 -19.99
N ARG A 89 5.07 -2.95 -19.53
CA ARG A 89 4.93 -3.75 -18.31
C ARG A 89 4.52 -2.88 -17.12
N LEU A 90 3.41 -3.25 -16.46
CA LEU A 90 2.82 -2.51 -15.36
C LEU A 90 3.01 -3.25 -14.03
N VAL A 91 3.53 -2.54 -13.02
CA VAL A 91 3.46 -2.94 -11.61
C VAL A 91 2.64 -1.89 -10.87
N ALA A 92 1.52 -2.29 -10.26
CA ALA A 92 0.58 -1.36 -9.65
C ALA A 92 0.17 -1.76 -8.24
N PHE A 93 0.03 -0.75 -7.36
CA PHE A 93 -0.47 -0.97 -6.02
C PHE A 93 -1.99 -1.15 -6.00
N SER A 94 -2.44 -2.31 -5.55
CA SER A 94 -3.77 -2.58 -5.04
C SER A 94 -3.77 -2.43 -3.52
N SER A 95 -4.71 -3.04 -2.80
CA SER A 95 -4.88 -2.84 -1.35
C SER A 95 -5.50 -4.04 -0.67
N ASP A 96 -5.15 -4.25 0.61
CA ASP A 96 -5.84 -5.15 1.53
C ASP A 96 -7.35 -4.85 1.66
N GLN A 97 -7.78 -3.63 1.30
CA GLN A 97 -9.19 -3.24 1.34
C GLN A 97 -10.10 -4.05 0.40
N VAL A 98 -9.56 -4.80 -0.54
CA VAL A 98 -10.32 -5.74 -1.36
C VAL A 98 -10.91 -6.90 -0.53
N TYR A 99 -10.36 -7.17 0.66
CA TYR A 99 -10.82 -8.19 1.60
C TYR A 99 -11.88 -7.69 2.59
N THR A 100 -12.20 -6.39 2.60
CA THR A 100 -13.28 -5.86 3.46
C THR A 100 -14.60 -6.53 3.12
N GLY A 101 -15.37 -6.91 4.12
CA GLY A 101 -16.63 -7.65 3.94
C GLY A 101 -16.49 -9.17 4.04
N LEU A 102 -15.27 -9.70 3.98
CA LEU A 102 -15.00 -11.08 4.35
C LEU A 102 -14.87 -11.18 5.87
N GLY A 103 -15.53 -12.17 6.46
CA GLY A 103 -15.44 -12.46 7.89
C GLY A 103 -14.24 -13.36 8.21
N GLY A 104 -14.04 -13.63 9.49
CA GLY A 104 -13.03 -14.60 9.96
C GLY A 104 -11.82 -13.95 10.63
N SER A 105 -10.81 -14.77 10.91
CA SER A 105 -9.53 -14.36 11.50
C SER A 105 -8.33 -15.03 10.81
N THR A 106 -8.59 -15.86 9.78
CA THR A 106 -7.55 -16.55 9.02
C THR A 106 -7.05 -15.62 7.89
N PRO A 107 -5.73 -15.56 7.65
CA PRO A 107 -5.18 -14.81 6.55
C PRO A 107 -5.72 -15.25 5.19
N PHE A 108 -6.02 -14.29 4.33
CA PHE A 108 -6.55 -14.52 2.98
C PHE A 108 -5.41 -14.73 1.98
N THR A 109 -5.55 -15.76 1.16
CA THR A 109 -4.78 -15.92 -0.07
C THR A 109 -5.35 -15.03 -1.18
N GLU A 110 -4.63 -14.89 -2.29
CA GLU A 110 -5.06 -14.08 -3.42
C GLU A 110 -6.34 -14.61 -4.10
N ASP A 111 -6.63 -15.91 -3.94
CA ASP A 111 -7.79 -16.58 -4.54
C ASP A 111 -9.08 -16.47 -3.69
N ALA A 112 -9.02 -15.77 -2.54
CA ALA A 112 -10.20 -15.57 -1.70
C ALA A 112 -11.32 -14.85 -2.46
N PRO A 113 -12.59 -15.23 -2.27
CA PRO A 113 -13.74 -14.62 -2.95
C PRO A 113 -13.94 -13.18 -2.45
N LEU A 114 -13.61 -12.19 -3.27
CA LEU A 114 -13.63 -10.79 -2.88
C LEU A 114 -15.05 -10.20 -2.85
N GLN A 115 -15.43 -9.57 -1.74
CA GLN A 115 -16.67 -8.83 -1.55
C GLN A 115 -16.43 -7.53 -0.77
N PRO A 116 -15.64 -6.57 -1.32
CA PRO A 116 -15.27 -5.38 -0.59
C PRO A 116 -16.49 -4.53 -0.21
N SER A 117 -16.55 -4.13 1.06
CA SER A 117 -17.68 -3.41 1.67
C SER A 117 -17.58 -1.89 1.55
N ASN A 118 -16.45 -1.35 1.06
CA ASN A 118 -16.26 0.09 0.87
C ASN A 118 -15.89 0.41 -0.58
N VAL A 119 -16.16 1.66 -0.99
CA VAL A 119 -15.95 2.14 -2.37
C VAL A 119 -14.50 1.98 -2.82
N TYR A 120 -13.53 2.26 -1.96
CA TYR A 120 -12.11 2.11 -2.31
C TYR A 120 -11.74 0.66 -2.62
N GLY A 121 -12.16 -0.29 -1.78
CA GLY A 121 -11.94 -1.72 -2.01
C GLY A 121 -12.63 -2.22 -3.28
N GLN A 122 -13.87 -1.75 -3.56
CA GLN A 122 -14.59 -2.07 -4.79
C GLN A 122 -13.83 -1.57 -6.03
N HIS A 123 -13.34 -0.35 -6.01
CA HIS A 123 -12.55 0.21 -7.10
C HIS A 123 -11.22 -0.53 -7.30
N LYS A 124 -10.55 -0.93 -6.20
CA LYS A 124 -9.31 -1.72 -6.30
C LYS A 124 -9.57 -3.11 -6.88
N ARG A 125 -10.65 -3.78 -6.46
CA ARG A 125 -11.07 -5.07 -7.05
C ARG A 125 -11.35 -4.93 -8.56
N GLU A 126 -12.14 -3.93 -8.95
CA GLU A 126 -12.44 -3.67 -10.36
C GLU A 126 -11.17 -3.34 -11.16
N MET A 127 -10.28 -2.54 -10.58
CA MET A 127 -8.98 -2.24 -11.18
C MET A 127 -8.18 -3.51 -11.43
N GLU A 128 -8.08 -4.42 -10.45
CA GLU A 128 -7.36 -5.69 -10.60
C GLU A 128 -7.89 -6.49 -11.79
N GLN A 129 -9.20 -6.67 -11.87
CA GLN A 129 -9.83 -7.42 -12.94
C GLN A 129 -9.55 -6.79 -14.31
N ARG A 130 -9.86 -5.49 -14.46
CA ARG A 130 -9.74 -4.78 -15.75
C ARG A 130 -8.31 -4.62 -16.23
N VAL A 131 -7.36 -4.44 -15.30
CA VAL A 131 -5.94 -4.34 -15.63
C VAL A 131 -5.42 -5.67 -16.12
N LEU A 132 -5.74 -6.79 -15.45
CA LEU A 132 -5.29 -8.12 -15.88
C LEU A 132 -5.95 -8.57 -17.20
N ASP A 133 -7.20 -8.19 -17.44
CA ASP A 133 -7.87 -8.44 -18.72
C ASP A 133 -7.15 -7.71 -19.88
N ALA A 134 -6.67 -6.49 -19.62
CA ALA A 134 -5.97 -5.67 -20.62
C ALA A 134 -4.46 -5.99 -20.75
N ALA A 135 -3.83 -6.39 -19.66
CA ALA A 135 -2.40 -6.67 -19.56
C ALA A 135 -2.15 -7.87 -18.62
N PRO A 136 -2.28 -9.12 -19.11
CA PRO A 136 -2.12 -10.32 -18.26
C PRO A 136 -0.75 -10.46 -17.60
N ASN A 137 0.27 -9.75 -18.10
CA ASN A 137 1.61 -9.69 -17.52
C ASN A 137 1.79 -8.60 -16.46
N ALA A 138 0.74 -7.83 -16.13
CA ALA A 138 0.80 -6.84 -15.06
C ALA A 138 0.92 -7.52 -13.69
N VAL A 139 1.67 -6.87 -12.76
CA VAL A 139 1.80 -7.29 -11.38
C VAL A 139 1.01 -6.35 -10.49
N LEU A 140 0.07 -6.88 -9.74
CA LEU A 140 -0.82 -6.11 -8.87
C LEU A 140 -0.54 -6.47 -7.41
N LEU A 141 -0.15 -5.46 -6.62
CA LEU A 141 0.32 -5.63 -5.25
C LEU A 141 -0.78 -5.20 -4.27
N ARG A 142 -1.47 -6.14 -3.64
CA ARG A 142 -2.41 -5.88 -2.54
C ARG A 142 -1.62 -5.47 -1.30
N ALA A 143 -1.40 -4.18 -1.14
CA ALA A 143 -0.58 -3.65 -0.06
C ALA A 143 -1.36 -3.53 1.25
N THR A 144 -0.68 -3.83 2.37
CA THR A 144 -1.16 -3.55 3.73
C THR A 144 -1.16 -2.06 4.02
N TRP A 145 -1.73 -1.66 5.16
CA TRP A 145 -1.56 -0.30 5.67
C TRP A 145 -0.08 -0.01 5.94
N MET A 146 0.41 1.11 5.39
CA MET A 146 1.82 1.48 5.50
C MET A 146 2.02 2.64 6.46
N TYR A 147 3.17 2.65 7.14
CA TYR A 147 3.61 3.72 8.02
C TYR A 147 5.03 4.19 7.68
N ASP A 148 5.37 5.36 8.18
CA ASP A 148 6.73 5.90 8.31
C ASP A 148 6.76 6.93 9.43
N PHE A 149 7.96 7.31 9.85
CA PHE A 149 8.19 8.45 10.74
C PHE A 149 8.60 9.70 9.96
N ALA A 150 8.54 10.86 10.63
CA ALA A 150 9.05 12.10 10.08
C ALA A 150 10.56 11.99 9.82
N GLY A 151 10.99 12.51 8.72
CA GLY A 151 12.40 12.54 8.34
C GLY A 151 12.56 12.76 6.84
N ASP A 152 13.75 13.17 6.43
CA ASP A 152 14.13 13.29 5.03
C ASP A 152 13.31 14.27 4.17
N GLY A 153 12.42 15.08 4.76
CA GLY A 153 11.54 16.00 4.02
C GLY A 153 10.50 15.30 3.12
N LEU A 154 10.28 13.99 3.31
CA LEU A 154 9.33 13.21 2.51
C LEU A 154 7.89 13.36 3.03
N PRO A 155 6.88 13.30 2.15
CA PRO A 155 5.48 13.38 2.56
C PRO A 155 5.12 12.33 3.60
N LEU A 156 4.42 12.75 4.64
CA LEU A 156 3.81 11.86 5.63
C LEU A 156 2.30 11.92 5.53
N ARG A 157 1.66 10.87 6.02
CA ARG A 157 0.23 10.82 6.28
C ARG A 157 -0.03 10.15 7.62
N GLY A 158 -1.25 10.30 8.16
CA GLY A 158 -1.64 9.63 9.41
C GLY A 158 -1.40 8.12 9.33
N ASN A 159 -0.79 7.58 10.36
CA ASN A 159 -0.49 6.16 10.48
C ASN A 159 -0.52 5.74 11.94
N LEU A 160 -0.55 4.44 12.20
CA LEU A 160 -0.69 3.92 13.58
C LEU A 160 0.39 4.44 14.54
N PRO A 161 1.70 4.33 14.25
CA PRO A 161 2.73 4.85 15.15
C PRO A 161 2.57 6.35 15.50
N LEU A 162 2.31 7.18 14.50
CA LEU A 162 2.11 8.62 14.72
C LEU A 162 0.85 8.92 15.53
N ASN A 163 -0.23 8.16 15.32
CA ASN A 163 -1.45 8.31 16.12
C ASN A 163 -1.21 7.94 17.59
N LEU A 164 -0.47 6.86 17.86
CA LEU A 164 -0.09 6.45 19.23
C LEU A 164 0.77 7.51 19.92
N LEU A 165 1.78 8.06 19.22
CA LEU A 165 2.63 9.13 19.74
C LEU A 165 1.82 10.38 20.06
N ARG A 166 0.96 10.82 19.14
CA ARG A 166 0.11 12.00 19.33
C ARG A 166 -0.85 11.81 20.50
N ALA A 167 -1.53 10.67 20.57
CA ALA A 167 -2.47 10.38 21.65
C ALA A 167 -1.78 10.34 23.01
N ALA A 168 -0.56 9.78 23.09
CA ALA A 168 0.21 9.78 24.33
C ALA A 168 0.58 11.20 24.78
N GLN A 169 0.93 12.09 23.85
CA GLN A 169 1.26 13.50 24.15
C GLN A 169 0.01 14.32 24.53
N ALA A 170 -1.11 14.08 23.84
CA ALA A 170 -2.36 14.83 24.05
C ALA A 170 -3.24 14.28 25.20
N GLY A 171 -2.93 13.09 25.73
CA GLY A 171 -3.78 12.38 26.69
C GLY A 171 -5.09 11.88 26.07
N GLU A 172 -5.12 11.72 24.74
CA GLU A 172 -6.27 11.23 23.98
C GLU A 172 -6.44 9.71 24.15
N GLU A 173 -7.69 9.25 23.98
CA GLU A 173 -8.04 7.83 23.99
C GLU A 173 -8.12 7.28 22.57
N LEU A 174 -7.57 6.10 22.35
CA LEU A 174 -7.61 5.38 21.08
C LEU A 174 -8.24 4.01 21.23
N GLY A 175 -9.27 3.72 20.42
CA GLY A 175 -9.95 2.42 20.39
C GLY A 175 -9.34 1.47 19.35
N PHE A 176 -9.05 0.22 19.77
CA PHE A 176 -8.61 -0.85 18.89
C PHE A 176 -9.39 -2.13 19.15
N SER A 177 -9.79 -2.81 18.07
CA SER A 177 -10.54 -4.05 18.23
C SER A 177 -9.62 -5.26 18.42
N ALA A 178 -10.02 -6.13 19.37
CA ALA A 178 -9.43 -7.46 19.56
C ALA A 178 -9.92 -8.49 18.51
N ARG A 179 -10.72 -8.05 17.54
CA ARG A 179 -11.22 -8.86 16.41
C ARG A 179 -10.92 -8.21 15.05
N ASP A 180 -9.97 -7.28 15.03
CA ASP A 180 -9.45 -6.66 13.80
C ASP A 180 -8.06 -7.23 13.51
N PHE A 181 -7.93 -7.97 12.41
CA PHE A 181 -6.69 -8.63 12.00
C PHE A 181 -6.16 -8.02 10.70
N ARG A 182 -4.94 -7.49 10.72
CA ARG A 182 -4.26 -6.96 9.53
C ARG A 182 -2.77 -6.79 9.75
N GLY A 183 -2.02 -6.89 8.67
CA GLY A 183 -0.62 -6.47 8.62
C GLY A 183 -0.46 -4.96 8.55
N ILE A 184 0.66 -4.46 9.05
CA ILE A 184 1.09 -3.06 8.94
C ILE A 184 2.55 -3.05 8.53
N THR A 185 2.88 -2.35 7.44
CA THR A 185 4.21 -2.42 6.82
C THR A 185 4.92 -1.09 6.88
N TRP A 186 6.20 -1.09 7.24
CA TRP A 186 7.04 0.06 7.03
C TRP A 186 7.22 0.31 5.53
N VAL A 187 6.91 1.53 5.08
CA VAL A 187 6.91 1.83 3.64
C VAL A 187 8.29 1.62 2.99
N ARG A 188 9.37 1.74 3.76
CA ARG A 188 10.72 1.49 3.25
C ARG A 188 10.95 0.02 2.93
N ASP A 189 10.45 -0.90 3.78
CA ASP A 189 10.51 -2.34 3.50
C ASP A 189 9.68 -2.69 2.25
N ALA A 190 8.52 -2.04 2.08
CA ALA A 190 7.73 -2.16 0.86
C ALA A 190 8.54 -1.73 -0.37
N VAL A 191 9.23 -0.59 -0.32
CA VAL A 191 10.06 -0.10 -1.43
C VAL A 191 11.29 -0.99 -1.65
N GLN A 192 11.92 -1.51 -0.61
CA GLN A 192 13.05 -2.44 -0.73
C GLN A 192 12.66 -3.76 -1.41
N ASN A 193 11.42 -4.21 -1.25
CA ASN A 193 10.88 -5.40 -1.91
C ASN A 193 10.40 -5.15 -3.35
N LEU A 194 10.28 -3.90 -3.81
CA LEU A 194 9.83 -3.62 -5.18
C LEU A 194 10.72 -4.22 -6.27
N PRO A 195 12.06 -4.21 -6.19
CA PRO A 195 12.90 -4.86 -7.20
C PRO A 195 12.54 -6.33 -7.42
N ALA A 196 12.28 -7.10 -6.36
CA ALA A 196 11.81 -8.49 -6.44
C ALA A 196 10.38 -8.56 -6.99
N ALA A 197 9.48 -7.71 -6.49
CA ALA A 197 8.09 -7.65 -6.96
C ALA A 197 7.97 -7.32 -8.46
N MET A 198 8.85 -6.48 -8.98
CA MET A 198 8.92 -6.13 -10.41
C MET A 198 9.30 -7.30 -11.31
N GLN A 199 9.87 -8.38 -10.76
CA GLN A 199 10.25 -9.59 -11.51
C GLN A 199 9.19 -10.70 -11.42
N LEU A 200 8.16 -10.54 -10.59
CA LEU A 200 7.11 -11.55 -10.44
C LEU A 200 6.38 -11.79 -11.77
N PRO A 201 5.90 -12.99 -12.05
CA PRO A 201 4.96 -13.24 -13.13
C PRO A 201 3.71 -12.36 -13.03
N GLY A 202 3.03 -12.11 -14.15
CA GLY A 202 1.75 -11.38 -14.12
C GLY A 202 0.73 -12.02 -13.17
N GLY A 203 -0.01 -11.18 -12.48
CA GLY A 203 -1.03 -11.60 -11.51
C GLY A 203 -1.14 -10.72 -10.29
N VAL A 204 -1.96 -11.14 -9.33
CA VAL A 204 -2.18 -10.46 -8.05
C VAL A 204 -1.32 -11.10 -6.97
N TYR A 205 -0.78 -10.29 -6.07
CA TYR A 205 0.07 -10.70 -4.97
C TYR A 205 -0.26 -9.94 -3.68
N ASN A 206 -0.39 -10.63 -2.58
CA ASN A 206 -0.41 -10.03 -1.25
C ASN A 206 0.97 -9.46 -0.94
N PHE A 207 1.02 -8.20 -0.49
CA PHE A 207 2.27 -7.45 -0.40
C PHE A 207 2.36 -6.63 0.89
N GLY A 208 3.18 -7.08 1.81
CA GLY A 208 3.40 -6.44 3.11
C GLY A 208 3.62 -7.44 4.23
N CYS A 209 3.81 -6.93 5.44
CA CYS A 209 4.03 -7.72 6.63
C CYS A 209 2.79 -8.53 7.00
N GLU A 210 2.96 -9.78 7.37
CA GLU A 210 1.96 -10.55 8.10
C GLU A 210 1.90 -10.10 9.55
N ASN A 211 0.79 -10.38 10.22
CA ASN A 211 0.61 -10.05 11.62
C ASN A 211 -0.22 -11.13 12.32
N PRO A 212 0.38 -11.91 13.24
CA PRO A 212 -0.36 -12.92 14.00
C PRO A 212 -1.24 -12.32 15.12
N LEU A 213 -1.06 -11.02 15.41
CA LEU A 213 -1.76 -10.32 16.48
C LEU A 213 -3.01 -9.60 15.94
N ASP A 214 -4.02 -9.45 16.77
CA ASP A 214 -5.09 -8.49 16.51
C ASP A 214 -4.60 -7.04 16.70
N MET A 215 -5.42 -6.07 16.30
CA MET A 215 -5.03 -4.65 16.35
C MET A 215 -4.94 -4.10 17.78
N TRP A 216 -5.66 -4.67 18.74
CA TRP A 216 -5.51 -4.32 20.15
C TRP A 216 -4.11 -4.73 20.66
N GLN A 217 -3.71 -5.97 20.43
CA GLN A 217 -2.39 -6.49 20.80
C GLN A 217 -1.28 -5.76 20.04
N THR A 218 -1.47 -5.51 18.75
CA THR A 218 -0.51 -4.76 17.91
C THR A 218 -0.28 -3.35 18.45
N ALA A 219 -1.33 -2.63 18.85
CA ALA A 219 -1.20 -1.30 19.45
C ALA A 219 -0.43 -1.35 20.78
N GLN A 220 -0.66 -2.36 21.60
CA GLN A 220 0.08 -2.56 22.86
C GLN A 220 1.57 -2.82 22.61
N GLU A 221 1.92 -3.69 21.66
CA GLU A 221 3.33 -3.96 21.30
C GLU A 221 4.01 -2.71 20.72
N PHE A 222 3.31 -1.95 19.87
CA PHE A 222 3.84 -0.68 19.34
C PHE A 222 4.08 0.35 20.44
N CYS A 223 3.18 0.47 21.41
CA CYS A 223 3.36 1.35 22.58
C CYS A 223 4.60 0.95 23.41
N LYS A 224 4.81 -0.35 23.64
CA LYS A 224 6.02 -0.84 24.34
C LYS A 224 7.30 -0.49 23.60
N ILE A 225 7.34 -0.71 22.28
CA ILE A 225 8.51 -0.40 21.43
C ILE A 225 8.80 1.10 21.40
N LEU A 226 7.75 1.93 21.31
CA LEU A 226 7.86 3.39 21.34
C LEU A 226 8.15 3.96 22.72
N ASN A 227 7.96 3.17 23.78
CA ASN A 227 8.01 3.60 25.18
C ASN A 227 7.02 4.74 25.48
N VAL A 228 5.74 4.55 25.07
CA VAL A 228 4.64 5.50 25.29
C VAL A 228 3.43 4.79 25.90
N ALA A 229 2.58 5.53 26.62
CA ALA A 229 1.41 5.00 27.31
C ALA A 229 0.14 5.85 27.04
N PRO A 230 -0.38 5.88 25.79
CA PRO A 230 -1.68 6.50 25.53
C PRO A 230 -2.79 5.70 26.21
N LYS A 231 -3.94 6.34 26.41
CA LYS A 231 -5.14 5.61 26.86
C LYS A 231 -5.64 4.74 25.71
N LEU A 232 -5.53 3.41 25.88
CA LEU A 232 -6.05 2.46 24.90
C LEU A 232 -7.40 1.91 25.38
N MET A 233 -8.39 1.87 24.50
CA MET A 233 -9.70 1.28 24.73
C MET A 233 -9.88 0.04 23.86
N ARG A 234 -10.17 -1.09 24.48
CA ARG A 234 -10.47 -2.34 23.77
C ARG A 234 -11.87 -2.29 23.17
N GLN A 235 -11.95 -2.68 21.91
CA GLN A 235 -13.19 -2.79 21.13
C GLN A 235 -13.35 -4.22 20.59
N ASP A 236 -14.59 -4.57 20.14
CA ASP A 236 -14.92 -5.94 19.71
C ASP A 236 -15.57 -6.02 18.30
N TRP A 237 -15.55 -4.93 17.52
CA TRP A 237 -16.02 -5.01 16.14
C TRP A 237 -15.07 -5.86 15.30
N GLN A 238 -15.64 -6.56 14.31
CA GLN A 238 -14.90 -7.54 13.53
C GLN A 238 -14.47 -7.01 12.16
N ARG A 239 -13.21 -7.23 11.83
CA ARG A 239 -12.63 -7.06 10.50
C ARG A 239 -11.44 -8.01 10.33
N CYS A 240 -11.30 -8.60 9.14
CA CYS A 240 -10.10 -9.31 8.77
C CYS A 240 -9.57 -8.79 7.43
N LEU A 241 -8.34 -8.28 7.46
CA LEU A 241 -7.54 -7.88 6.30
C LEU A 241 -6.17 -8.57 6.35
N ALA A 242 -6.05 -9.61 7.17
CA ALA A 242 -4.85 -10.42 7.25
C ALA A 242 -4.61 -11.14 5.92
N MET A 243 -3.39 -11.12 5.46
CA MET A 243 -2.99 -11.67 4.16
C MET A 243 -1.94 -12.77 4.35
N ASP A 244 -2.10 -13.87 3.63
CA ASP A 244 -1.07 -14.88 3.41
C ASP A 244 -0.18 -14.39 2.26
N THR A 245 1.11 -14.22 2.51
CA THR A 245 2.08 -13.69 1.54
C THR A 245 2.92 -14.78 0.87
N ALA A 246 2.64 -16.05 1.09
CA ALA A 246 3.44 -17.18 0.58
C ALA A 246 3.63 -17.17 -0.94
N LYS A 247 2.64 -16.67 -1.70
CA LYS A 247 2.76 -16.55 -3.17
C LYS A 247 3.85 -15.55 -3.56
N ALA A 248 3.89 -14.38 -2.94
CA ALA A 248 4.91 -13.36 -3.18
C ALA A 248 6.29 -13.81 -2.67
N GLN A 249 6.34 -14.50 -1.52
CA GLN A 249 7.58 -15.04 -0.94
C GLN A 249 8.28 -16.02 -1.88
N ARG A 250 7.53 -16.88 -2.59
CA ARG A 250 8.11 -17.79 -3.59
C ARG A 250 8.80 -17.06 -4.74
N GLY A 251 8.44 -15.81 -4.99
CA GLY A 251 9.09 -14.93 -5.98
C GLY A 251 10.16 -14.00 -5.40
N GLY A 252 10.59 -14.23 -4.15
CA GLY A 252 11.67 -13.46 -3.51
C GLY A 252 11.23 -12.19 -2.82
N VAL A 253 9.92 -11.94 -2.69
CA VAL A 253 9.36 -10.80 -1.91
C VAL A 253 9.22 -11.24 -0.46
N VAL A 254 10.06 -10.71 0.43
CA VAL A 254 10.12 -11.16 1.83
C VAL A 254 9.95 -10.00 2.79
N PHE A 255 8.99 -10.13 3.70
CA PHE A 255 8.77 -9.20 4.80
C PHE A 255 8.98 -9.92 6.15
N ALA A 256 9.48 -9.21 7.15
CA ALA A 256 9.34 -9.63 8.54
C ALA A 256 7.88 -9.51 8.98
N ASP A 257 7.51 -10.09 10.14
CA ASP A 257 6.19 -9.79 10.71
C ASP A 257 6.08 -8.33 11.15
N THR A 258 4.83 -7.87 11.31
CA THR A 258 4.51 -6.47 11.64
C THR A 258 5.28 -5.93 12.86
N VAL A 259 5.38 -6.71 13.94
CA VAL A 259 6.01 -6.25 15.19
C VAL A 259 7.53 -6.24 15.05
N GLN A 260 8.10 -7.25 14.42
CA GLN A 260 9.53 -7.33 14.15
C GLN A 260 9.98 -6.21 13.22
N ALA A 261 9.27 -5.98 12.11
CA ALA A 261 9.55 -4.87 11.19
C ALA A 261 9.44 -3.51 11.89
N PHE A 262 8.45 -3.34 12.79
CA PHE A 262 8.31 -2.11 13.54
C PHE A 262 9.49 -1.87 14.51
N ARG A 263 9.95 -2.91 15.20
CA ARG A 263 11.13 -2.81 16.08
C ARG A 263 12.37 -2.37 15.30
N GLN A 264 12.63 -3.01 14.15
CA GLN A 264 13.74 -2.64 13.27
C GLN A 264 13.64 -1.19 12.77
N CYS A 265 12.42 -0.75 12.42
CA CYS A 265 12.18 0.62 12.00
C CYS A 265 12.55 1.62 13.10
N VAL A 266 12.07 1.40 14.34
CA VAL A 266 12.35 2.30 15.47
C VAL A 266 13.84 2.34 15.80
N GLU A 267 14.53 1.20 15.78
CA GLU A 267 15.98 1.12 15.97
C GLU A 267 16.72 1.94 14.91
N GLN A 268 16.39 1.78 13.63
CA GLN A 268 17.00 2.54 12.54
C GLN A 268 16.71 4.05 12.63
N CYS A 269 15.53 4.44 13.11
CA CYS A 269 15.18 5.86 13.27
C CYS A 269 15.90 6.53 14.46
N ARG A 270 16.28 5.79 15.49
CA ARG A 270 17.05 6.31 16.63
C ARG A 270 18.53 6.61 16.30
N HIS A 271 19.04 6.01 15.25
CA HIS A 271 20.44 6.17 14.81
C HIS A 271 20.60 7.20 13.68
N ARG A 272 19.54 7.94 13.33
CA ARG A 272 19.51 9.03 12.35
C ARG A 272 19.45 10.38 13.04
#